data_c4181ebdf60d53fc0b0b42252156bdae
#
_entry.id   c4181ebdf60d53fc0b0b42252156bdae
#
_cell.length_a   1.000
_cell.length_b   1.000
_cell.length_c   1.000
_cell.angle_alpha   90.00
_cell.angle_beta   90.00
_cell.angle_gamma   90.00
#
_symmetry.space_group_name_H-M   'P 1'
#
loop_
_entity.id
_entity.type
_entity.pdbx_description
1 polymer ?
#
loop_
_entity_poly.entity_id
_entity_poly.type
_entity_poly.pdbx_seq_one_letter_code
_entity_poly.pdbx_strand_id
1 'polypeptide(L)'
;MSDLAAALLASLDEDALDRLADRLAPRLAGRLAADAPEPDRWLPARDAAAHLGVSVHALHRLSADRAIPASQDRPGGRLYFRRSALDRWRSERSR
;
A
#
# COMPACT_ATOMS: atom_id res chain seq x y z
N MET A 1 2.48 12.01 43.96
CA MET A 1 1.90 11.76 42.59
C MET A 1 2.55 10.59 41.93
N SER A 2 3.89 10.50 41.89
CA SER A 2 4.59 9.35 41.34
C SER A 2 4.26 8.04 42.06
N ASP A 3 3.99 8.08 43.35
CA ASP A 3 3.63 6.89 44.13
C ASP A 3 2.29 6.31 43.73
N LEU A 4 1.34 7.16 43.34
CA LEU A 4 0.03 6.70 42.89
C LEU A 4 0.13 6.01 41.56
N ALA A 5 0.91 6.56 40.63
CA ALA A 5 1.13 5.96 39.34
C ALA A 5 1.87 4.62 39.47
N ALA A 6 2.89 4.57 40.34
CA ALA A 6 3.62 3.33 40.59
C ALA A 6 2.70 2.27 41.23
N ALA A 7 1.83 2.67 42.14
CA ALA A 7 0.87 1.76 42.75
C ALA A 7 -0.14 1.22 41.74
N LEU A 8 -0.61 2.06 40.83
CA LEU A 8 -1.51 1.64 39.75
C LEU A 8 -0.83 0.65 38.80
N LEU A 9 0.41 0.91 38.45
CA LEU A 9 1.17 0.00 37.61
C LEU A 9 1.48 -1.32 38.30
N ALA A 10 1.80 -1.26 39.59
CA ALA A 10 2.05 -2.45 40.40
C ALA A 10 0.78 -3.30 40.63
N SER A 11 -0.39 -2.68 40.57
CA SER A 11 -1.66 -3.39 40.74
C SER A 11 -2.09 -4.13 39.49
N LEU A 12 -1.49 -3.84 38.32
CA LEU A 12 -1.76 -4.54 37.07
C LEU A 12 -0.97 -5.84 37.09
N ASP A 13 -1.68 -6.97 37.17
CA ASP A 13 -1.07 -8.28 37.07
C ASP A 13 -0.89 -8.67 35.60
N GLU A 14 -0.21 -9.79 35.34
CA GLU A 14 0.01 -10.27 33.99
C GLU A 14 -1.30 -10.52 33.24
N ASP A 15 -2.32 -11.02 33.93
CA ASP A 15 -3.62 -11.29 33.32
C ASP A 15 -4.31 -10.01 32.87
N ALA A 16 -4.19 -8.92 33.65
CA ALA A 16 -4.75 -7.63 33.28
C ALA A 16 -4.03 -7.06 32.06
N LEU A 17 -2.70 -7.18 32.01
CA LEU A 17 -1.88 -6.74 30.88
C LEU A 17 -2.20 -7.54 29.63
N ASP A 18 -2.37 -8.85 29.75
CA ASP A 18 -2.74 -9.72 28.64
C ASP A 18 -4.11 -9.36 28.08
N ARG A 19 -5.07 -9.09 28.94
CA ARG A 19 -6.41 -8.67 28.53
C ARG A 19 -6.38 -7.32 27.81
N LEU A 20 -5.55 -6.40 28.29
CA LEU A 20 -5.38 -5.10 27.64
C LEU A 20 -4.76 -5.28 26.26
N ALA A 21 -3.71 -6.10 26.16
CA ALA A 21 -3.06 -6.41 24.89
C ALA A 21 -4.03 -7.07 23.91
N ASP A 22 -4.86 -8.00 24.37
CA ASP A 22 -5.87 -8.67 23.54
C ASP A 22 -6.90 -7.68 22.99
N ARG A 23 -7.24 -6.64 23.74
CA ARG A 23 -8.16 -5.61 23.28
C ARG A 23 -7.53 -4.65 22.29
N LEU A 24 -6.24 -4.34 22.47
CA LEU A 24 -5.51 -3.40 21.62
C LEU A 24 -5.00 -4.03 20.34
N ALA A 25 -4.63 -5.32 20.36
CA ALA A 25 -4.03 -5.99 19.22
C ALA A 25 -4.87 -5.89 17.94
N PRO A 26 -6.19 -6.13 17.95
CA PRO A 26 -7.00 -6.00 16.73
C PRO A 26 -7.02 -4.57 16.19
N ARG A 27 -7.05 -3.57 17.06
CA ARG A 27 -7.03 -2.16 16.65
C ARG A 27 -5.68 -1.78 16.03
N LEU A 28 -4.59 -2.24 16.65
CA LEU A 28 -3.25 -2.00 16.14
C LEU A 28 -3.03 -2.71 14.81
N ALA A 29 -3.47 -3.95 14.70
CA ALA A 29 -3.36 -4.72 13.46
C ALA A 29 -4.14 -4.05 12.32
N GLY A 30 -5.36 -3.59 12.61
CA GLY A 30 -6.17 -2.87 11.62
C GLY A 30 -5.52 -1.56 11.18
N ARG A 31 -4.93 -0.83 12.12
CA ARG A 31 -4.24 0.42 11.84
C ARG A 31 -2.97 0.21 11.03
N LEU A 32 -2.18 -0.80 11.38
CA LEU A 32 -0.98 -1.18 10.64
C LEU A 32 -1.33 -1.63 9.21
N ALA A 33 -2.41 -2.39 9.05
CA ALA A 33 -2.87 -2.82 7.74
C ALA A 33 -3.36 -1.64 6.89
N ALA A 34 -4.02 -0.65 7.51
CA ALA A 34 -4.47 0.55 6.81
C ALA A 34 -3.31 1.45 6.39
N ASP A 35 -2.27 1.53 7.21
CA ASP A 35 -1.09 2.35 6.95
C ASP A 35 -0.04 1.63 6.11
N ALA A 36 -0.13 0.30 6.00
CA ALA A 36 0.81 -0.48 5.20
C ALA A 36 0.68 -0.10 3.72
N PRO A 37 1.79 0.10 2.99
CA PRO A 37 1.73 0.31 1.57
C PRO A 37 1.15 -0.94 0.90
N GLU A 38 0.28 -0.73 -0.09
CA GLU A 38 -0.24 -1.86 -0.86
C GLU A 38 0.91 -2.58 -1.56
N PRO A 39 0.83 -3.92 -1.68
CA PRO A 39 1.88 -4.64 -2.37
C PRO A 39 2.04 -4.17 -3.81
N ASP A 40 3.28 -4.06 -4.25
CA ASP A 40 3.58 -3.69 -5.63
C ASP A 40 3.18 -4.85 -6.53
N ARG A 41 2.17 -4.63 -7.34
CA ARG A 41 1.61 -5.64 -8.22
C ARG A 41 1.82 -5.30 -9.68
N TRP A 42 1.87 -6.32 -10.51
CA TRP A 42 1.81 -6.17 -11.94
C TRP A 42 0.34 -6.07 -12.36
N LEU A 43 0.01 -5.00 -13.05
CA LEU A 43 -1.36 -4.74 -13.51
C LEU A 43 -1.43 -4.90 -15.03
N PRO A 44 -2.44 -5.61 -15.55
CA PRO A 44 -2.66 -5.60 -16.99
C PRO A 44 -3.05 -4.19 -17.45
N ALA A 45 -2.88 -3.92 -18.74
CA ALA A 45 -3.08 -2.57 -19.30
C ALA A 45 -4.43 -1.97 -18.90
N ARG A 46 -5.48 -2.77 -18.89
CA ARG A 46 -6.82 -2.35 -18.52
C ARG A 46 -6.87 -1.81 -17.08
N ASP A 47 -6.32 -2.57 -16.15
CA ASP A 47 -6.30 -2.19 -14.74
C ASP A 47 -5.34 -1.03 -14.49
N ALA A 48 -4.22 -1.00 -15.18
CA ALA A 48 -3.25 0.10 -15.10
C ALA A 48 -3.87 1.41 -15.57
N ALA A 49 -4.61 1.39 -16.68
CA ALA A 49 -5.31 2.56 -17.19
C ALA A 49 -6.35 3.05 -16.19
N ALA A 50 -7.11 2.14 -15.60
CA ALA A 50 -8.09 2.49 -14.57
C ALA A 50 -7.41 3.10 -13.34
N HIS A 51 -6.27 2.56 -12.94
CA HIS A 51 -5.49 3.07 -11.81
C HIS A 51 -5.03 4.51 -12.05
N LEU A 52 -4.61 4.83 -13.28
CA LEU A 52 -4.18 6.18 -13.64
C LEU A 52 -5.33 7.10 -14.02
N GLY A 53 -6.52 6.59 -14.26
CA GLY A 53 -7.66 7.37 -14.71
C GLY A 53 -7.54 7.81 -16.16
N VAL A 54 -6.85 7.03 -17.00
CA VAL A 54 -6.68 7.32 -18.43
C VAL A 54 -7.27 6.18 -19.26
N SER A 55 -7.43 6.41 -20.56
CA SER A 55 -7.88 5.35 -21.47
C SER A 55 -6.75 4.33 -21.70
N VAL A 56 -7.12 3.11 -22.10
CA VAL A 56 -6.14 2.09 -22.45
C VAL A 56 -5.29 2.57 -23.63
N HIS A 57 -5.88 3.28 -24.57
CA HIS A 57 -5.16 3.84 -25.70
C HIS A 57 -4.09 4.85 -25.25
N ALA A 58 -4.45 5.74 -24.34
CA ALA A 58 -3.50 6.71 -23.78
C ALA A 58 -2.37 6.02 -23.04
N LEU A 59 -2.68 4.96 -22.29
CA LEU A 59 -1.67 4.17 -21.60
C LEU A 59 -0.70 3.50 -22.57
N HIS A 60 -1.22 2.95 -23.69
CA HIS A 60 -0.37 2.35 -24.71
C HIS A 60 0.58 3.38 -25.33
N ARG A 61 0.10 4.60 -25.53
CA ARG A 61 0.95 5.69 -26.04
C ARG A 61 2.05 6.05 -25.04
N LEU A 62 1.74 6.13 -23.77
CA LEU A 62 2.72 6.39 -22.72
C LEU A 62 3.78 5.30 -22.65
N SER A 63 3.36 4.06 -22.84
CA SER A 63 4.28 2.91 -22.89
C SER A 63 5.17 2.98 -24.15
N ALA A 64 4.58 3.30 -25.29
CA ALA A 64 5.33 3.41 -26.56
C ALA A 64 6.37 4.53 -26.49
N ASP A 65 6.04 5.63 -25.84
CA ASP A 65 6.93 6.77 -25.63
C ASP A 65 7.94 6.54 -24.51
N ARG A 66 7.89 5.36 -23.89
CA ARG A 66 8.75 4.98 -22.75
C ARG A 66 8.61 5.90 -21.54
N ALA A 67 7.48 6.59 -21.42
CA ALA A 67 7.18 7.40 -20.25
C ALA A 67 6.90 6.53 -19.02
N ILE A 68 6.33 5.35 -19.24
CA ILE A 68 6.07 4.36 -18.19
C ILE A 68 6.63 3.02 -18.65
N PRO A 69 7.46 2.36 -17.83
CA PRO A 69 7.98 1.04 -18.19
C PRO A 69 6.87 -0.01 -18.21
N ALA A 70 6.88 -0.84 -19.22
CA ALA A 70 5.94 -1.94 -19.38
C ALA A 70 6.71 -3.25 -19.56
N SER A 71 6.10 -4.36 -19.19
CA SER A 71 6.65 -5.68 -19.38
C SER A 71 5.73 -6.52 -20.26
N GLN A 72 6.31 -7.32 -21.14
CA GLN A 72 5.60 -8.27 -21.98
C GLN A 72 6.16 -9.66 -21.73
N ASP A 73 5.28 -10.66 -21.68
CA ASP A 73 5.71 -12.05 -21.53
C ASP A 73 6.40 -12.55 -22.80
N ARG A 74 5.98 -12.01 -23.95
CA ARG A 74 6.48 -12.40 -25.28
C ARG A 74 6.20 -11.25 -26.25
N PRO A 75 6.94 -11.16 -27.36
CA PRO A 75 6.65 -10.16 -28.39
C PRO A 75 5.19 -10.25 -28.86
N GLY A 76 4.48 -9.12 -28.87
CA GLY A 76 3.06 -9.08 -29.22
C GLY A 76 2.13 -9.55 -28.10
N GLY A 77 2.65 -9.97 -26.95
CA GLY A 77 1.85 -10.38 -25.81
C GLY A 77 1.26 -9.19 -25.04
N ARG A 78 0.50 -9.51 -24.00
CA ARG A 78 -0.13 -8.49 -23.17
C ARG A 78 0.91 -7.67 -22.41
N LEU A 79 0.64 -6.38 -22.27
CA LEU A 79 1.47 -5.48 -21.49
C LEU A 79 1.04 -5.51 -20.03
N TYR A 80 2.02 -5.52 -19.15
CA TYR A 80 1.82 -5.42 -17.71
C TYR A 80 2.62 -4.24 -17.18
N PHE A 81 2.07 -3.59 -16.18
CA PHE A 81 2.65 -2.38 -15.59
C PHE A 81 2.79 -2.58 -14.09
N ARG A 82 3.93 -2.21 -13.55
CA ARG A 82 4.13 -2.25 -12.11
C ARG A 82 3.44 -1.04 -11.48
N ARG A 83 2.64 -1.30 -10.46
CA ARG A 83 1.86 -0.25 -9.80
C ARG A 83 2.75 0.90 -9.30
N SER A 84 3.91 0.58 -8.74
CA SER A 84 4.86 1.58 -8.26
C SER A 84 5.34 2.50 -9.38
N ALA A 85 5.53 1.97 -10.58
CA ALA A 85 5.94 2.75 -11.74
C ALA A 85 4.85 3.74 -12.17
N LEU A 86 3.59 3.32 -12.10
CA LEU A 86 2.44 4.17 -12.42
C LEU A 86 2.33 5.31 -11.39
N ASP A 87 2.49 5.01 -10.13
CA ASP A 87 2.41 6.01 -9.06
C ASP A 87 3.56 7.01 -9.15
N ARG A 88 4.74 6.53 -9.50
CA ARG A 88 5.91 7.40 -9.70
C ARG A 88 5.68 8.37 -10.87
N TRP A 89 5.17 7.88 -11.98
CA TRP A 89 4.88 8.71 -13.13
C TRP A 89 3.87 9.81 -12.78
N ARG A 90 2.80 9.44 -12.08
CA ARG A 90 1.78 10.41 -11.65
C ARG A 90 2.39 11.45 -10.71
N SER A 91 3.20 11.02 -9.77
CA SER A 91 3.85 11.89 -8.79
C SER A 91 4.78 12.90 -9.49
N GLU A 92 5.54 12.46 -10.47
CA GLU A 92 6.44 13.31 -11.23
C GLU A 92 5.70 14.37 -12.04
N ARG A 93 4.54 14.03 -12.57
CA ARG A 93 3.73 14.98 -13.34
C ARG A 93 2.96 15.95 -12.48
N SER A 94 2.76 15.65 -11.22
CA SER A 94 2.03 16.53 -10.29
C SER A 94 2.87 17.66 -9.72
N ARG A 95 4.15 17.69 -10.03
CA ARG A 95 5.07 18.75 -9.56
C ARG A 95 5.05 19.96 -10.46
#